data_a6e0c128eb3f43c2706d8b6dff46cd09
#
_entry.id   a6e0c128eb3f43c2706d8b6dff46cd09
#
_cell.length_a   1.000
_cell.length_b   1.000
_cell.length_c   1.000
_cell.angle_alpha   90.00
_cell.angle_beta   90.00
_cell.angle_gamma   90.00
#
_symmetry.space_group_name_H-M   'P 1'
#
loop_
_entity.id
_entity.type
_entity.pdbx_description
1 polymer ?
#
loop_
_entity_poly.entity_id
_entity_poly.type
_entity_poly.pdbx_seq_one_letter_code
_entity_poly.pdbx_strand_id
1 'polypeptide(L)'
;ITLGGLDKIKKYIVPDKIQNIILFGCGTSYNACMVAKYYFQENYNNNIIICNASEFVEEDIPQVKKRKNIAIFCSQSGETMDLIKAINICRNKKCINIGVINVIDSHIAKMVDCGVYINAGPEISVPSTKSFTSMLIVLSLISMYNNIDNYTNNYKINTLNFLPNLIENMLYNNSFIDKVHDISNYIIEKNYNNIFILGKHKLYPIAQEASLKLKEVCYIHAE
;
A
#
# COMPACT_ATOMS: atom_id res chain seq x y z
N ILE A 1 14.30 12.55 -0.21
CA ILE A 1 13.91 11.19 -0.67
C ILE A 1 15.05 10.65 -1.51
N THR A 2 15.56 9.47 -1.15
CA THR A 2 16.56 8.73 -1.95
C THR A 2 15.85 7.68 -2.78
N LEU A 3 16.10 7.64 -4.08
CA LEU A 3 15.40 6.76 -5.02
C LEU A 3 16.20 5.49 -5.40
N GLY A 4 17.42 5.32 -4.86
CA GLY A 4 18.34 4.24 -5.24
C GLY A 4 17.77 2.82 -5.10
N GLY A 5 16.89 2.59 -4.11
CA GLY A 5 16.21 1.30 -3.97
C GLY A 5 15.27 0.93 -5.11
N LEU A 6 14.83 1.91 -5.91
CA LEU A 6 13.91 1.71 -7.04
C LEU A 6 14.63 1.31 -8.34
N ASP A 7 15.93 1.53 -8.46
CA ASP A 7 16.68 1.25 -9.69
C ASP A 7 16.64 -0.23 -10.07
N LYS A 8 16.66 -1.12 -9.08
CA LYS A 8 16.55 -2.55 -9.34
C LYS A 8 15.13 -2.91 -9.83
N ILE A 9 14.11 -2.31 -9.25
CA ILE A 9 12.71 -2.51 -9.64
C ILE A 9 12.47 -2.02 -11.06
N LYS A 10 13.03 -0.86 -11.45
CA LYS A 10 12.92 -0.29 -12.81
C LYS A 10 13.31 -1.29 -13.89
N LYS A 11 14.29 -2.16 -13.64
CA LYS A 11 14.75 -3.18 -14.61
C LYS A 11 13.67 -4.24 -14.89
N TYR A 12 12.79 -4.48 -13.93
CA TYR A 12 11.72 -5.48 -14.04
C TYR A 12 10.41 -4.89 -14.54
N ILE A 13 10.06 -3.67 -14.12
CA ILE A 13 8.82 -3.01 -14.54
C ILE A 13 9.05 -2.28 -15.87
N VAL A 14 9.13 -3.04 -16.96
CA VAL A 14 9.21 -2.49 -18.32
C VAL A 14 7.82 -2.61 -18.96
N PRO A 15 7.08 -1.50 -19.21
CA PRO A 15 5.66 -1.54 -19.58
C PRO A 15 5.35 -2.48 -20.76
N ASP A 16 6.15 -2.44 -21.82
CA ASP A 16 5.93 -3.26 -23.02
C ASP A 16 6.15 -4.77 -22.82
N LYS A 17 6.90 -5.14 -21.77
CA LYS A 17 7.20 -6.53 -21.43
C LYS A 17 6.24 -7.11 -20.39
N ILE A 18 5.39 -6.27 -19.79
CA ILE A 18 4.45 -6.65 -18.75
C ILE A 18 3.05 -6.71 -19.33
N GLN A 19 2.23 -7.64 -18.85
CA GLN A 19 0.82 -7.70 -19.17
C GLN A 19 -0.03 -7.25 -17.98
N ASN A 20 0.25 -7.78 -16.79
CA ASN A 20 -0.50 -7.47 -15.59
C ASN A 20 0.44 -7.07 -14.46
N ILE A 21 0.00 -6.14 -13.63
CA ILE A 21 0.59 -5.80 -12.33
C ILE A 21 -0.42 -6.21 -11.27
N ILE A 22 -0.01 -7.13 -10.40
CA ILE A 22 -0.86 -7.71 -9.37
C ILE A 22 -0.33 -7.24 -8.02
N LEU A 23 -1.14 -6.54 -7.24
CA LEU A 23 -0.78 -6.02 -5.92
C LEU A 23 -1.39 -6.92 -4.84
N PHE A 24 -0.57 -7.45 -3.95
CA PHE A 24 -0.96 -8.33 -2.87
C PHE A 24 -0.77 -7.69 -1.50
N GLY A 25 -1.76 -7.82 -0.64
CA GLY A 25 -1.71 -7.40 0.76
C GLY A 25 -2.75 -8.12 1.60
N CYS A 26 -2.66 -7.97 2.92
CA CYS A 26 -3.67 -8.36 3.89
C CYS A 26 -3.96 -7.17 4.82
N GLY A 27 -5.22 -6.99 5.25
CA GLY A 27 -5.61 -5.91 6.15
C GLY A 27 -5.18 -4.53 5.66
N THR A 28 -4.47 -3.77 6.48
CA THR A 28 -3.92 -2.43 6.14
C THR A 28 -3.09 -2.43 4.86
N SER A 29 -2.26 -3.46 4.64
CA SER A 29 -1.47 -3.55 3.40
C SER A 29 -2.35 -3.79 2.17
N TYR A 30 -3.46 -4.50 2.30
CA TYR A 30 -4.44 -4.65 1.24
C TYR A 30 -5.14 -3.32 0.92
N ASN A 31 -5.51 -2.54 1.95
CA ASN A 31 -6.06 -1.21 1.77
C ASN A 31 -5.05 -0.27 1.05
N ALA A 32 -3.76 -0.37 1.40
CA ALA A 32 -2.71 0.36 0.69
C ALA A 32 -2.61 -0.04 -0.80
N CYS A 33 -2.72 -1.34 -1.11
CA CYS A 33 -2.77 -1.83 -2.49
C CYS A 33 -3.97 -1.30 -3.26
N MET A 34 -5.15 -1.21 -2.63
CA MET A 34 -6.35 -0.65 -3.26
C MET A 34 -6.19 0.84 -3.61
N VAL A 35 -5.52 1.63 -2.76
CA VAL A 35 -5.16 3.02 -3.10
C VAL A 35 -4.15 3.04 -4.25
N ALA A 36 -3.12 2.20 -4.15
CA ALA A 36 -2.04 2.16 -5.13
C ALA A 36 -2.51 1.77 -6.54
N LYS A 37 -3.61 1.00 -6.68
CA LYS A 37 -4.24 0.73 -7.96
C LYS A 37 -4.39 1.99 -8.80
N TYR A 38 -4.86 3.07 -8.20
CA TYR A 38 -5.07 4.34 -8.91
C TYR A 38 -3.75 4.99 -9.33
N TYR A 39 -2.69 4.87 -8.51
CA TYR A 39 -1.36 5.38 -8.89
C TYR A 39 -0.78 4.63 -10.10
N PHE A 40 -0.94 3.31 -10.12
CA PHE A 40 -0.50 2.50 -11.25
C PHE A 40 -1.35 2.75 -12.49
N GLN A 41 -2.67 2.91 -12.37
CA GLN A 41 -3.56 3.22 -13.50
C GLN A 41 -3.27 4.59 -14.14
N GLU A 42 -2.74 5.55 -13.38
CA GLU A 42 -2.32 6.85 -13.92
C GLU A 42 -1.03 6.75 -14.76
N ASN A 43 -0.18 5.77 -14.49
CA ASN A 43 1.16 5.68 -15.06
C ASN A 43 1.36 4.50 -16.03
N TYR A 44 0.45 3.53 -16.03
CA TYR A 44 0.55 2.32 -16.83
C TYR A 44 -0.76 1.98 -17.52
N ASN A 45 -0.68 1.58 -18.80
CA ASN A 45 -1.81 1.03 -19.57
C ASN A 45 -1.99 -0.48 -19.32
N ASN A 46 -1.25 -1.06 -18.39
CA ASN A 46 -1.33 -2.46 -18.04
C ASN A 46 -2.55 -2.74 -17.17
N ASN A 47 -3.01 -3.99 -17.16
CA ASN A 47 -4.08 -4.40 -16.26
C ASN A 47 -3.56 -4.42 -14.81
N ILE A 48 -4.24 -3.71 -13.91
CA ILE A 48 -3.88 -3.62 -12.50
C ILE A 48 -4.89 -4.43 -11.68
N ILE A 49 -4.41 -5.48 -11.03
CA ILE A 49 -5.22 -6.41 -10.24
C ILE A 49 -4.85 -6.26 -8.77
N ILE A 50 -5.84 -6.26 -7.89
CA ILE A 50 -5.64 -6.21 -6.44
C ILE A 50 -6.11 -7.53 -5.87
N CYS A 51 -5.25 -8.19 -5.10
CA CYS A 51 -5.54 -9.45 -4.44
C CYS A 51 -5.40 -9.33 -2.92
N ASN A 52 -6.43 -9.75 -2.20
CA ASN A 52 -6.31 -10.07 -0.80
C ASN A 52 -5.63 -11.44 -0.69
N ALA A 53 -4.45 -11.50 -0.09
CA ALA A 53 -3.68 -12.74 -0.08
C ALA A 53 -4.35 -13.86 0.76
N SER A 54 -5.24 -13.52 1.68
CA SER A 54 -5.99 -14.52 2.46
C SER A 54 -7.05 -15.27 1.64
N GLU A 55 -7.55 -14.64 0.56
CA GLU A 55 -8.58 -15.21 -0.32
C GLU A 55 -8.01 -15.69 -1.67
N PHE A 56 -6.70 -15.49 -1.88
CA PHE A 56 -6.06 -15.71 -3.17
C PHE A 56 -5.88 -17.18 -3.51
N VAL A 57 -6.25 -17.53 -4.75
CA VAL A 57 -6.05 -18.85 -5.35
C VAL A 57 -5.24 -18.76 -6.63
N GLU A 58 -4.71 -19.88 -7.08
CA GLU A 58 -3.83 -19.95 -8.27
C GLU A 58 -4.51 -19.48 -9.56
N GLU A 59 -5.82 -19.69 -9.65
CA GLU A 59 -6.66 -19.35 -10.80
C GLU A 59 -6.81 -17.83 -10.98
N ASP A 60 -6.57 -17.05 -9.93
CA ASP A 60 -6.62 -15.58 -9.98
C ASP A 60 -5.46 -14.97 -10.76
N ILE A 61 -4.40 -15.75 -11.05
CA ILE A 61 -3.29 -15.28 -11.88
C ILE A 61 -3.64 -15.38 -13.36
N PRO A 62 -3.76 -14.26 -14.09
CA PRO A 62 -4.05 -14.29 -15.51
C PRO A 62 -2.96 -15.03 -16.29
N GLN A 63 -3.37 -15.89 -17.20
CA GLN A 63 -2.44 -16.54 -18.11
C GLN A 63 -1.85 -15.54 -19.09
N VAL A 64 -0.55 -15.64 -19.32
CA VAL A 64 0.18 -14.78 -20.25
C VAL A 64 0.98 -15.60 -21.24
N LYS A 65 0.99 -15.20 -22.53
CA LYS A 65 1.70 -15.94 -23.59
C LYS A 65 3.10 -15.40 -23.88
N LYS A 66 3.24 -14.07 -24.03
CA LYS A 66 4.49 -13.42 -24.47
C LYS A 66 5.06 -12.42 -23.45
N ARG A 67 4.19 -11.82 -22.65
CA ARG A 67 4.53 -10.85 -21.62
C ARG A 67 4.57 -11.52 -20.25
N LYS A 68 5.03 -10.81 -19.24
CA LYS A 68 5.11 -11.32 -17.85
C LYS A 68 4.05 -10.68 -16.96
N ASN A 69 3.70 -11.39 -15.91
CA ASN A 69 3.00 -10.82 -14.76
C ASN A 69 4.04 -10.32 -13.74
N ILE A 70 3.79 -9.16 -13.17
CA ILE A 70 4.49 -8.67 -11.99
C ILE A 70 3.57 -8.81 -10.80
N ALA A 71 4.07 -9.39 -9.72
CA ALA A 71 3.40 -9.52 -8.45
C ALA A 71 4.14 -8.66 -7.41
N ILE A 72 3.46 -7.67 -6.82
CA ILE A 72 4.00 -6.77 -5.80
C ILE A 72 3.37 -7.14 -4.48
N PHE A 73 4.20 -7.53 -3.50
CA PHE A 73 3.77 -8.01 -2.19
C PHE A 73 4.06 -6.94 -1.14
N CYS A 74 3.00 -6.44 -0.49
CA CYS A 74 3.07 -5.42 0.54
C CYS A 74 2.91 -6.04 1.93
N SER A 75 3.90 -5.86 2.81
CA SER A 75 3.86 -6.38 4.17
C SER A 75 4.63 -5.48 5.14
N GLN A 76 4.03 -5.19 6.30
CA GLN A 76 4.75 -4.52 7.38
C GLN A 76 5.75 -5.50 8.02
N SER A 77 5.30 -6.67 8.47
CA SER A 77 6.15 -7.66 9.15
C SER A 77 7.10 -8.42 8.22
N GLY A 78 6.69 -8.62 6.96
CA GLY A 78 7.37 -9.52 6.05
C GLY A 78 7.27 -11.00 6.40
N GLU A 79 6.34 -11.38 7.31
CA GLU A 79 6.14 -12.74 7.83
C GLU A 79 4.71 -13.25 7.62
N THR A 80 3.88 -12.53 6.88
CA THR A 80 2.47 -12.89 6.65
C THR A 80 2.37 -14.18 5.84
N MET A 81 1.84 -15.24 6.44
CA MET A 81 1.81 -16.59 5.86
C MET A 81 1.05 -16.66 4.54
N ASP A 82 -0.06 -15.94 4.41
CA ASP A 82 -0.85 -15.95 3.17
C ASP A 82 -0.09 -15.27 2.02
N LEU A 83 0.69 -14.22 2.30
CA LEU A 83 1.60 -13.65 1.31
C LEU A 83 2.72 -14.62 0.92
N ILE A 84 3.27 -15.37 1.87
CA ILE A 84 4.31 -16.39 1.61
C ILE A 84 3.76 -17.48 0.67
N LYS A 85 2.53 -17.94 0.91
CA LYS A 85 1.83 -18.88 0.01
C LYS A 85 1.63 -18.29 -1.38
N ALA A 86 1.12 -17.04 -1.45
CA ALA A 86 0.91 -16.34 -2.70
C ALA A 86 2.19 -16.14 -3.51
N ILE A 87 3.34 -15.83 -2.85
CA ILE A 87 4.65 -15.73 -3.50
C ILE A 87 5.04 -17.06 -4.16
N ASN A 88 4.85 -18.18 -3.47
CA ASN A 88 5.16 -19.51 -4.02
C ASN A 88 4.30 -19.83 -5.24
N ILE A 89 3.00 -19.54 -5.19
CA ILE A 89 2.09 -19.70 -6.33
C ILE A 89 2.55 -18.82 -7.51
N CYS A 90 2.81 -17.53 -7.26
CA CYS A 90 3.28 -16.60 -8.28
C CYS A 90 4.62 -17.02 -8.89
N ARG A 91 5.53 -17.57 -8.07
CA ARG A 91 6.82 -18.11 -8.55
C ARG A 91 6.61 -19.30 -9.49
N ASN A 92 5.73 -20.24 -9.16
CA ASN A 92 5.39 -21.39 -10.01
C ASN A 92 4.78 -20.94 -11.35
N LYS A 93 4.02 -19.83 -11.34
CA LYS A 93 3.48 -19.18 -12.55
C LYS A 93 4.48 -18.27 -13.27
N LYS A 94 5.75 -18.26 -12.86
CA LYS A 94 6.84 -17.46 -13.46
C LYS A 94 6.57 -15.93 -13.44
N CYS A 95 5.82 -15.46 -12.44
CA CYS A 95 5.69 -14.04 -12.17
C CYS A 95 7.03 -13.46 -11.66
N ILE A 96 7.26 -12.17 -11.88
CA ILE A 96 8.32 -11.43 -11.22
C ILE A 96 7.76 -10.94 -9.88
N ASN A 97 8.38 -11.37 -8.78
CA ASN A 97 7.93 -11.06 -7.42
C ASN A 97 8.71 -9.88 -6.85
N ILE A 98 8.01 -8.82 -6.48
CA ILE A 98 8.58 -7.59 -5.93
C ILE A 98 8.06 -7.39 -4.50
N GLY A 99 8.94 -7.11 -3.54
CA GLY A 99 8.58 -6.84 -2.15
C GLY A 99 8.53 -5.35 -1.83
N VAL A 100 7.49 -4.92 -1.11
CA VAL A 100 7.37 -3.61 -0.45
C VAL A 100 7.19 -3.88 1.03
N ILE A 101 8.27 -3.86 1.79
CA ILE A 101 8.35 -4.50 3.11
C ILE A 101 8.97 -3.53 4.12
N ASN A 102 8.56 -3.59 5.39
CA ASN A 102 9.17 -2.76 6.42
C ASN A 102 10.34 -3.45 7.12
N VAL A 103 10.18 -4.73 7.49
CA VAL A 103 11.20 -5.44 8.27
C VAL A 103 12.30 -5.97 7.35
N ILE A 104 13.53 -5.51 7.62
CA ILE A 104 14.74 -5.95 6.92
C ILE A 104 14.98 -7.44 7.23
N ASP A 105 15.48 -8.18 6.23
CA ASP A 105 15.81 -9.62 6.32
C ASP A 105 14.65 -10.55 6.71
N SER A 106 13.41 -10.07 6.66
CA SER A 106 12.23 -10.89 6.86
C SER A 106 12.11 -12.00 5.81
N HIS A 107 11.24 -12.98 6.07
CA HIS A 107 11.05 -14.13 5.19
C HIS A 107 10.66 -13.70 3.78
N ILE A 108 9.64 -12.82 3.66
CA ILE A 108 9.19 -12.32 2.35
C ILE A 108 10.32 -11.55 1.64
N ALA A 109 11.12 -10.74 2.38
CA ALA A 109 12.23 -10.00 1.78
C ALA A 109 13.27 -10.92 1.11
N LYS A 110 13.48 -12.12 1.67
CA LYS A 110 14.39 -13.14 1.12
C LYS A 110 13.78 -13.95 -0.03
N MET A 111 12.46 -14.01 -0.10
CA MET A 111 11.75 -14.82 -1.11
C MET A 111 11.56 -14.09 -2.44
N VAL A 112 11.47 -12.77 -2.45
CA VAL A 112 11.16 -11.99 -3.67
C VAL A 112 12.40 -11.78 -4.55
N ASP A 113 12.18 -11.53 -5.86
CA ASP A 113 13.27 -11.30 -6.82
C ASP A 113 13.98 -9.97 -6.60
N CYS A 114 13.22 -8.97 -6.17
CA CYS A 114 13.71 -7.66 -5.73
C CYS A 114 12.68 -6.95 -4.85
N GLY A 115 13.06 -5.84 -4.26
CA GLY A 115 12.11 -5.07 -3.46
C GLY A 115 12.71 -3.78 -2.91
N VAL A 116 11.90 -3.08 -2.15
CA VAL A 116 12.26 -1.88 -1.39
C VAL A 116 11.73 -1.98 0.02
N TYR A 117 12.46 -1.39 0.95
CA TYR A 117 12.01 -1.21 2.32
C TYR A 117 11.27 0.12 2.47
N ILE A 118 10.14 0.10 3.18
CA ILE A 118 9.32 1.31 3.39
C ILE A 118 9.91 2.23 4.48
N ASN A 119 10.87 1.73 5.27
CA ASN A 119 11.61 2.47 6.29
C ASN A 119 10.70 3.21 7.30
N ALA A 120 9.56 2.62 7.67
CA ALA A 120 8.66 3.19 8.65
C ALA A 120 9.16 3.04 10.10
N GLY A 121 10.24 2.28 10.29
CA GLY A 121 10.71 1.89 11.62
C GLY A 121 9.79 0.86 12.29
N PRO A 122 10.07 0.48 13.55
CA PRO A 122 9.25 -0.49 14.27
C PRO A 122 7.86 0.10 14.58
N GLU A 123 6.80 -0.66 14.34
CA GLU A 123 5.46 -0.38 14.85
C GLU A 123 5.27 -1.12 16.18
N ILE A 124 4.90 -0.37 17.23
CA ILE A 124 4.75 -0.89 18.57
C ILE A 124 3.30 -1.32 18.83
N SER A 125 2.35 -0.61 18.24
CA SER A 125 0.92 -0.87 18.36
C SER A 125 0.45 -1.96 17.39
N VAL A 126 -0.63 -2.66 17.74
CA VAL A 126 -1.30 -3.61 16.86
C VAL A 126 -1.80 -2.94 15.56
N PRO A 127 -2.50 -1.79 15.62
CA PRO A 127 -2.92 -1.09 14.41
C PRO A 127 -1.73 -0.46 13.70
N SER A 128 -1.61 -0.80 12.43
CA SER A 128 -0.64 -0.20 11.52
C SER A 128 -1.06 1.24 11.15
N THR A 129 -0.16 2.20 11.30
CA THR A 129 -0.41 3.62 11.01
C THR A 129 0.64 4.20 10.08
N LYS A 130 1.86 4.43 10.59
CA LYS A 130 2.96 5.00 9.80
C LYS A 130 3.41 4.08 8.66
N SER A 131 3.33 2.76 8.83
CA SER A 131 3.65 1.84 7.75
C SER A 131 2.65 1.91 6.60
N PHE A 132 1.36 2.15 6.86
CA PHE A 132 0.36 2.42 5.83
C PHE A 132 0.75 3.63 4.98
N THR A 133 1.02 4.77 5.63
CA THR A 133 1.45 6.00 4.95
C THR A 133 2.73 5.78 4.15
N SER A 134 3.73 5.11 4.75
CA SER A 134 4.99 4.79 4.06
C SER A 134 4.80 3.86 2.87
N MET A 135 3.89 2.86 2.97
CA MET A 135 3.54 2.00 1.82
C MET A 135 2.93 2.79 0.68
N LEU A 136 2.00 3.72 0.98
CA LEU A 136 1.39 4.58 -0.04
C LEU A 136 2.44 5.39 -0.79
N ILE A 137 3.39 5.99 -0.05
CA ILE A 137 4.49 6.77 -0.64
C ILE A 137 5.36 5.89 -1.54
N VAL A 138 5.79 4.72 -1.05
CA VAL A 138 6.66 3.82 -1.80
C VAL A 138 5.95 3.27 -3.04
N LEU A 139 4.69 2.86 -2.95
CA LEU A 139 3.90 2.39 -4.09
C LEU A 139 3.66 3.51 -5.12
N SER A 140 3.44 4.74 -4.66
CA SER A 140 3.36 5.92 -5.55
C SER A 140 4.69 6.14 -6.28
N LEU A 141 5.83 6.08 -5.57
CA LEU A 141 7.16 6.21 -6.18
C LEU A 141 7.42 5.09 -7.19
N ILE A 142 7.12 3.83 -6.87
CA ILE A 142 7.27 2.71 -7.82
C ILE A 142 6.44 2.97 -9.09
N SER A 143 5.21 3.47 -8.93
CA SER A 143 4.33 3.73 -10.08
C SER A 143 4.85 4.82 -11.00
N MET A 144 5.55 5.83 -10.48
CA MET A 144 6.06 6.97 -11.23
C MET A 144 7.48 6.78 -11.76
N TYR A 145 8.28 5.91 -11.15
CA TYR A 145 9.73 5.87 -11.34
C TYR A 145 10.17 5.53 -12.77
N ASN A 146 9.44 4.69 -13.47
CA ASN A 146 9.75 4.37 -14.86
C ASN A 146 9.52 5.53 -15.84
N ASN A 147 8.69 6.48 -15.45
CA ASN A 147 8.36 7.68 -16.21
C ASN A 147 8.85 8.95 -15.49
N ILE A 148 9.98 8.85 -14.77
CA ILE A 148 10.50 9.94 -13.94
C ILE A 148 10.90 11.17 -14.80
N ASP A 149 11.28 10.95 -16.05
CA ASP A 149 11.62 12.01 -16.99
C ASP A 149 10.37 12.80 -17.45
N ASN A 150 9.16 12.29 -17.20
CA ASN A 150 7.94 13.03 -17.39
C ASN A 150 7.86 14.18 -16.37
N TYR A 151 7.68 15.41 -16.87
CA TYR A 151 7.61 16.62 -16.03
C TYR A 151 6.62 16.47 -14.86
N THR A 152 5.43 15.91 -15.12
CA THR A 152 4.39 15.73 -14.11
C THR A 152 4.85 14.79 -12.98
N ASN A 153 5.51 13.68 -13.31
CA ASN A 153 5.99 12.72 -12.32
C ASN A 153 7.16 13.28 -11.53
N ASN A 154 8.09 13.98 -12.18
CA ASN A 154 9.19 14.66 -11.50
C ASN A 154 8.65 15.70 -10.51
N TYR A 155 7.67 16.52 -10.92
CA TYR A 155 7.02 17.48 -10.06
C TYR A 155 6.34 16.80 -8.84
N LYS A 156 5.56 15.72 -9.06
CA LYS A 156 4.92 14.95 -7.98
C LYS A 156 5.96 14.40 -6.99
N ILE A 157 7.06 13.82 -7.47
CA ILE A 157 8.13 13.28 -6.62
C ILE A 157 8.78 14.38 -5.79
N ASN A 158 9.07 15.52 -6.38
CA ASN A 158 9.64 16.66 -5.66
C ASN A 158 8.68 17.20 -4.59
N THR A 159 7.37 17.20 -4.88
CA THR A 159 6.34 17.64 -3.94
C THR A 159 6.25 16.71 -2.71
N LEU A 160 6.57 15.43 -2.83
CA LEU A 160 6.61 14.51 -1.69
C LEU A 160 7.63 14.91 -0.61
N ASN A 161 8.64 15.72 -0.93
CA ASN A 161 9.58 16.25 0.08
C ASN A 161 8.92 17.20 1.10
N PHE A 162 7.79 17.79 0.76
CA PHE A 162 7.02 18.67 1.66
C PHE A 162 6.02 17.90 2.53
N LEU A 163 5.75 16.64 2.21
CA LEU A 163 4.75 15.85 2.92
C LEU A 163 5.01 15.68 4.42
N PRO A 164 6.26 15.47 4.91
CA PRO A 164 6.52 15.39 6.34
C PRO A 164 6.08 16.64 7.09
N ASN A 165 6.43 17.82 6.58
CA ASN A 165 6.06 19.09 7.20
C ASN A 165 4.54 19.32 7.19
N LEU A 166 3.84 18.89 6.12
CA LEU A 166 2.37 18.99 6.05
C LEU A 166 1.71 18.10 7.11
N ILE A 167 2.21 16.86 7.26
CA ILE A 167 1.69 15.94 8.28
C ILE A 167 1.98 16.48 9.68
N GLU A 168 3.19 16.95 9.94
CA GLU A 168 3.59 17.53 11.22
C GLU A 168 2.70 18.73 11.57
N ASN A 169 2.53 19.67 10.66
CA ASN A 169 1.65 20.82 10.85
C ASN A 169 0.21 20.43 11.15
N MET A 170 -0.31 19.36 10.51
CA MET A 170 -1.66 18.85 10.79
C MET A 170 -1.74 18.25 12.20
N LEU A 171 -0.76 17.45 12.58
CA LEU A 171 -0.75 16.73 13.87
C LEU A 171 -0.59 17.69 15.08
N TYR A 172 0.06 18.84 14.89
CA TYR A 172 0.23 19.87 15.93
C TYR A 172 -0.75 21.04 15.78
N ASN A 173 -1.74 20.94 14.89
CA ASN A 173 -2.75 21.98 14.72
C ASN A 173 -3.84 21.87 15.81
N ASN A 174 -3.85 22.80 16.77
CA ASN A 174 -4.82 22.78 17.87
C ASN A 174 -6.27 22.74 17.37
N SER A 175 -6.62 23.54 16.36
CA SER A 175 -7.99 23.54 15.81
C SER A 175 -8.40 22.19 15.20
N PHE A 176 -7.43 21.43 14.65
CA PHE A 176 -7.70 20.08 14.16
C PHE A 176 -7.88 19.11 15.33
N ILE A 177 -7.02 19.19 16.34
CA ILE A 177 -7.09 18.37 17.55
C ILE A 177 -8.41 18.61 18.29
N ASP A 178 -8.81 19.86 18.48
CA ASP A 178 -10.06 20.24 19.15
C ASP A 178 -11.27 19.62 18.44
N LYS A 179 -11.31 19.70 17.10
CA LYS A 179 -12.39 19.03 16.31
C LYS A 179 -12.43 17.51 16.49
N VAL A 180 -11.27 16.87 16.58
CA VAL A 180 -11.21 15.42 16.84
C VAL A 180 -11.76 15.10 18.24
N HIS A 181 -11.41 15.90 19.24
CA HIS A 181 -11.95 15.77 20.60
C HIS A 181 -13.46 16.00 20.64
N ASP A 182 -13.96 17.04 19.97
CA ASP A 182 -15.41 17.31 19.93
C ASP A 182 -16.20 16.17 19.32
N ILE A 183 -15.71 15.60 18.19
CA ILE A 183 -16.35 14.43 17.56
C ILE A 183 -16.30 13.23 18.48
N SER A 184 -15.15 12.97 19.11
CA SER A 184 -14.98 11.83 20.02
C SER A 184 -15.92 11.94 21.23
N ASN A 185 -16.00 13.11 21.85
CA ASN A 185 -16.88 13.39 22.98
C ASN A 185 -18.37 13.20 22.56
N TYR A 186 -18.74 13.72 21.40
CA TYR A 186 -20.10 13.56 20.88
C TYR A 186 -20.49 12.08 20.69
N ILE A 187 -19.57 11.25 20.14
CA ILE A 187 -19.79 9.81 19.96
C ILE A 187 -19.98 9.14 21.33
N ILE A 188 -19.14 9.47 22.32
CA ILE A 188 -19.19 8.92 23.67
C ILE A 188 -20.48 9.33 24.38
N GLU A 189 -20.82 10.63 24.40
CA GLU A 189 -22.02 11.15 25.05
C GLU A 189 -23.31 10.56 24.52
N LYS A 190 -23.36 10.32 23.18
CA LYS A 190 -24.51 9.68 22.52
C LYS A 190 -24.50 8.15 22.62
N ASN A 191 -23.44 7.57 23.18
CA ASN A 191 -23.24 6.13 23.26
C ASN A 191 -23.39 5.43 21.90
N TYR A 192 -22.83 6.07 20.85
CA TYR A 192 -22.84 5.46 19.51
C TYR A 192 -21.79 4.35 19.44
N ASN A 193 -22.21 3.16 19.03
CA ASN A 193 -21.38 1.97 18.87
C ASN A 193 -21.33 1.44 17.43
N ASN A 194 -21.93 2.19 16.50
CA ASN A 194 -21.87 1.92 15.07
C ASN A 194 -21.52 3.21 14.30
N ILE A 195 -20.54 3.13 13.42
CA ILE A 195 -20.06 4.26 12.63
C ILE A 195 -19.97 3.85 11.16
N PHE A 196 -20.50 4.68 10.26
CA PHE A 196 -20.30 4.54 8.83
C PHE A 196 -19.30 5.58 8.34
N ILE A 197 -18.27 5.13 7.62
CA ILE A 197 -17.26 6.00 7.02
C ILE A 197 -17.42 5.97 5.52
N LEU A 198 -17.78 7.11 4.94
CA LEU A 198 -18.09 7.20 3.53
C LEU A 198 -16.89 7.66 2.71
N GLY A 199 -16.60 6.95 1.63
CA GLY A 199 -15.56 7.29 0.67
C GLY A 199 -15.97 6.93 -0.75
N LYS A 200 -15.48 7.70 -1.73
CA LYS A 200 -15.70 7.43 -3.15
C LYS A 200 -14.37 7.43 -3.90
N HIS A 201 -14.22 6.53 -4.88
CA HIS A 201 -13.05 6.44 -5.74
C HIS A 201 -11.78 6.21 -4.91
N LYS A 202 -10.74 7.06 -5.01
CA LYS A 202 -9.48 6.95 -4.24
C LYS A 202 -9.67 7.02 -2.72
N LEU A 203 -10.78 7.62 -2.25
CA LEU A 203 -11.08 7.75 -0.83
C LEU A 203 -11.82 6.52 -0.26
N TYR A 204 -12.37 5.64 -1.10
CA TYR A 204 -13.03 4.43 -0.62
C TYR A 204 -12.06 3.50 0.18
N PRO A 205 -10.87 3.13 -0.33
CA PRO A 205 -9.94 2.34 0.47
C PRO A 205 -9.38 3.09 1.69
N ILE A 206 -9.37 4.42 1.68
CA ILE A 206 -9.03 5.21 2.89
C ILE A 206 -10.14 5.10 3.92
N ALA A 207 -11.42 5.13 3.51
CA ALA A 207 -12.54 4.91 4.40
C ALA A 207 -12.52 3.49 5.01
N GLN A 208 -12.15 2.48 4.22
CA GLN A 208 -11.96 1.10 4.72
C GLN A 208 -10.83 1.01 5.75
N GLU A 209 -9.71 1.70 5.51
CA GLU A 209 -8.60 1.74 6.48
C GLU A 209 -9.01 2.44 7.77
N ALA A 210 -9.72 3.57 7.68
CA ALA A 210 -10.24 4.26 8.86
C ALA A 210 -11.22 3.39 9.66
N SER A 211 -12.11 2.68 8.97
CA SER A 211 -13.03 1.71 9.56
C SER A 211 -12.26 0.58 10.28
N LEU A 212 -11.21 0.05 9.66
CA LEU A 212 -10.36 -0.96 10.27
C LEU A 212 -9.70 -0.42 11.55
N LYS A 213 -9.18 0.81 11.53
CA LYS A 213 -8.53 1.43 12.72
C LYS A 213 -9.52 1.62 13.86
N LEU A 214 -10.75 2.05 13.61
CA LEU A 214 -11.77 2.17 14.66
C LEU A 214 -12.12 0.81 15.27
N LYS A 215 -12.24 -0.24 14.47
CA LYS A 215 -12.46 -1.60 14.97
C LYS A 215 -11.31 -2.10 15.83
N GLU A 216 -10.07 -1.86 15.41
CA GLU A 216 -8.88 -2.36 16.11
C GLU A 216 -8.57 -1.60 17.40
N VAL A 217 -8.82 -0.29 17.44
CA VAL A 217 -8.40 0.59 18.56
C VAL A 217 -9.55 0.89 19.52
N CYS A 218 -10.73 1.20 18.97
CA CYS A 218 -11.88 1.64 19.78
C CYS A 218 -12.88 0.53 20.07
N TYR A 219 -12.75 -0.63 19.41
CA TYR A 219 -13.70 -1.74 19.48
C TYR A 219 -15.14 -1.33 19.11
N ILE A 220 -15.29 -0.29 18.30
CA ILE A 220 -16.56 0.19 17.76
C ILE A 220 -16.79 -0.50 16.42
N HIS A 221 -18.02 -0.95 16.18
CA HIS A 221 -18.41 -1.44 14.87
C HIS A 221 -18.34 -0.28 13.85
N ALA A 222 -17.49 -0.41 12.83
CA ALA A 222 -17.28 0.62 11.82
C ALA A 222 -17.25 0.00 10.41
N GLU A 223 -17.92 0.64 9.48
CA GLU A 223 -17.96 0.25 8.06
C GLU A 223 -17.82 1.44 7.12
#